data_edf77978053a88f9257bf52a9c28fa53
#
_entry.id   edf77978053a88f9257bf52a9c28fa53
#
_cell.length_a   1.000
_cell.length_b   1.000
_cell.length_c   1.000
_cell.angle_alpha   90.00
_cell.angle_beta   90.00
_cell.angle_gamma   90.00
#
_symmetry.space_group_name_H-M   'P 1'
#
loop_
_entity.id
_entity.type
_entity.pdbx_description
1 polymer ?
#
loop_
_entity_poly.entity_id
_entity_poly.type
_entity_poly.pdbx_seq_one_letter_code
_entity_poly.pdbx_strand_id
1 'polypeptide(L)'
;MSVKPIFGNLIVWKSIYEHRARYYVDAIRVIDTSSIFEGDSIAKLEINRDLPWLNKMSQQADDIERFRWFSADHLALDPNDPYRIIDIRYSMLPNKLDGLWGIKLSPYAHSAQHITWTANRSVNERAENLKKLWLMIKGSGARPAP
;
A
#
# COMPACT_ATOMS: atom_id res chain seq x y z
N MET A 1 4.79 -9.61 -10.51
CA MET A 1 4.91 -8.18 -10.80
C MET A 1 3.56 -7.65 -11.26
N SER A 2 3.08 -6.56 -10.69
CA SER A 2 1.82 -5.90 -11.07
C SER A 2 2.11 -4.44 -11.38
N VAL A 3 1.52 -3.91 -12.44
CA VAL A 3 1.68 -2.50 -12.83
C VAL A 3 0.29 -1.90 -12.98
N LYS A 4 0.03 -0.78 -12.31
CA LYS A 4 -1.29 -0.13 -12.29
C LYS A 4 -1.15 1.38 -12.54
N PRO A 5 -2.07 1.96 -13.36
CA PRO A 5 -2.16 3.42 -13.45
C PRO A 5 -2.61 3.99 -12.10
N ILE A 6 -2.15 5.17 -11.77
CA ILE A 6 -2.65 5.92 -10.62
C ILE A 6 -3.88 6.73 -10.99
N PHE A 7 -4.66 7.12 -9.96
CA PHE A 7 -5.87 7.90 -10.19
C PHE A 7 -5.60 9.19 -10.94
N GLY A 8 -6.32 9.37 -12.05
CA GLY A 8 -6.34 10.62 -12.80
C GLY A 8 -5.19 10.84 -13.79
N ASN A 9 -4.28 9.88 -13.99
CA ASN A 9 -3.30 10.01 -15.06
C ASN A 9 -2.83 8.64 -15.61
N LEU A 10 -2.44 8.64 -16.89
CA LEU A 10 -1.90 7.47 -17.59
C LEU A 10 -0.39 7.58 -17.84
N ILE A 11 0.26 8.60 -17.30
CA ILE A 11 1.66 8.92 -17.55
C ILE A 11 2.58 8.25 -16.53
N VAL A 12 2.15 8.23 -15.27
CA VAL A 12 2.92 7.64 -14.17
C VAL A 12 2.16 6.43 -13.62
N TRP A 13 2.84 5.31 -13.53
CA TRP A 13 2.30 4.03 -13.12
C TRP A 13 2.98 3.54 -11.85
N LYS A 14 2.23 2.88 -10.99
CA LYS A 14 2.78 2.16 -9.83
C LYS A 14 3.19 0.76 -10.26
N SER A 15 4.46 0.45 -10.11
CA SER A 15 4.99 -0.91 -10.20
C SER A 15 5.02 -1.55 -8.83
N ILE A 16 4.56 -2.78 -8.70
CA ILE A 16 4.63 -3.56 -7.48
C ILE A 16 5.24 -4.91 -7.81
N TYR A 17 6.30 -5.29 -7.11
CA TYR A 17 6.88 -6.61 -7.21
C TYR A 17 7.21 -7.17 -5.83
N GLU A 18 7.17 -8.49 -5.72
CA GLU A 18 7.48 -9.22 -4.49
C GLU A 18 8.82 -9.94 -4.66
N HIS A 19 9.67 -9.82 -3.66
CA HIS A 19 10.89 -10.58 -3.53
C HIS A 19 11.15 -10.89 -2.05
N ARG A 20 11.43 -12.16 -1.73
CA ARG A 20 11.74 -12.64 -0.37
C ARG A 20 10.73 -12.15 0.69
N ALA A 21 9.45 -12.34 0.41
CA ALA A 21 8.34 -11.91 1.29
C ALA A 21 8.35 -10.41 1.63
N ARG A 22 8.84 -9.58 0.72
CA ARG A 22 8.75 -8.12 0.76
C ARG A 22 8.15 -7.60 -0.52
N TYR A 23 7.34 -6.58 -0.42
CA TYR A 23 6.90 -5.79 -1.54
C TYR A 23 7.82 -4.60 -1.75
N TYR A 24 8.08 -4.32 -3.00
CA TYR A 24 8.80 -3.15 -3.48
C TYR A 24 7.88 -2.40 -4.42
N VAL A 25 7.86 -1.10 -4.31
CA VAL A 25 7.08 -0.24 -5.19
C VAL A 25 7.97 0.81 -5.82
N ASP A 26 7.74 1.05 -7.11
CA ASP A 26 8.40 2.11 -7.87
C ASP A 26 7.34 2.87 -8.67
N ALA A 27 7.63 4.11 -9.02
CA ALA A 27 6.85 4.84 -10.00
C ALA A 27 7.55 4.80 -11.37
N ILE A 28 6.79 4.45 -12.40
CA ILE A 28 7.29 4.37 -13.77
C ILE A 28 6.57 5.42 -14.60
N ARG A 29 7.32 6.35 -15.18
CA ARG A 29 6.80 7.31 -16.15
C ARG A 29 6.96 6.75 -17.55
N VAL A 30 5.87 6.70 -18.31
CA VAL A 30 5.81 6.06 -19.64
C VAL A 30 5.52 7.10 -20.75
N ILE A 31 6.34 8.16 -20.83
CA ILE A 31 6.30 9.11 -21.94
C ILE A 31 7.72 9.30 -22.48
N ASP A 32 7.86 9.30 -23.80
CA ASP A 32 9.10 9.42 -24.58
C ASP A 32 10.12 8.34 -24.25
N THR A 33 10.81 8.45 -23.16
CA THR A 33 11.68 7.43 -22.57
C THR A 33 11.15 7.02 -21.21
N SER A 34 11.08 5.71 -20.94
CA SER A 34 10.66 5.22 -19.64
C SER A 34 11.62 5.70 -18.55
N SER A 35 11.08 6.24 -17.49
CA SER A 35 11.84 6.74 -16.34
C SER A 35 11.32 6.15 -15.05
N ILE A 36 12.22 5.81 -14.12
CA ILE A 36 11.89 5.18 -12.85
C ILE A 36 12.15 6.15 -11.71
N PHE A 37 11.18 6.26 -10.81
CA PHE A 37 11.34 6.87 -9.50
C PHE A 37 11.37 5.77 -8.47
N GLU A 38 12.51 5.58 -7.84
CA GLU A 38 12.67 4.60 -6.77
C GLU A 38 11.67 4.85 -5.65
N GLY A 39 11.13 3.79 -5.13
CA GLY A 39 10.14 3.84 -4.07
C GLY A 39 10.52 3.06 -2.84
N ASP A 40 9.50 2.79 -2.04
CA ASP A 40 9.66 2.16 -0.74
C ASP A 40 9.54 0.63 -0.82
N SER A 41 9.92 -0.05 0.24
CA SER A 41 9.68 -1.48 0.42
C SER A 41 9.09 -1.78 1.79
N ILE A 42 8.25 -2.82 1.87
CA ILE A 42 7.58 -3.24 3.09
C ILE A 42 7.50 -4.76 3.17
N ALA A 43 7.57 -5.31 4.37
CA ALA A 43 7.35 -6.74 4.56
C ALA A 43 5.91 -7.12 4.21
N LYS A 44 5.75 -8.22 3.49
CA LYS A 44 4.42 -8.83 3.26
C LYS A 44 3.81 -9.24 4.59
N LEU A 45 2.50 -9.05 4.74
CA LEU A 45 1.79 -9.44 5.96
C LEU A 45 1.92 -10.96 6.19
N GLU A 46 2.42 -11.30 7.36
CA GLU A 46 2.50 -12.66 7.87
C GLU A 46 1.86 -12.70 9.27
N ILE A 47 0.68 -13.34 9.37
CA ILE A 47 -0.19 -13.29 10.56
C ILE A 47 0.54 -13.71 11.83
N ASN A 48 1.29 -14.82 11.80
CA ASN A 48 1.94 -15.34 12.99
C ASN A 48 3.07 -14.45 13.51
N ARG A 49 3.74 -13.75 12.60
CA ARG A 49 4.83 -12.81 12.91
C ARG A 49 4.29 -11.46 13.35
N ASP A 50 3.35 -10.92 12.59
CA ASP A 50 2.93 -9.53 12.70
C ASP A 50 1.77 -9.33 13.70
N LEU A 51 0.94 -10.36 13.88
CA LEU A 51 -0.24 -10.34 14.74
C LEU A 51 -0.28 -11.57 15.69
N PRO A 52 0.78 -11.83 16.48
CA PRO A 52 0.85 -13.01 17.32
C PRO A 52 -0.23 -13.07 18.40
N TRP A 53 -0.84 -11.95 18.70
CA TRP A 53 -1.94 -11.80 19.66
C TRP A 53 -3.32 -12.12 19.05
N LEU A 54 -3.43 -12.25 17.72
CA LEU A 54 -4.71 -12.47 17.06
C LEU A 54 -5.25 -13.88 17.33
N ASN A 55 -6.46 -13.94 17.87
CA ASN A 55 -7.18 -15.22 17.98
C ASN A 55 -7.63 -15.66 16.58
N LYS A 56 -7.09 -16.79 16.11
CA LYS A 56 -7.38 -17.35 14.78
C LYS A 56 -8.83 -17.79 14.59
N MET A 57 -9.57 -17.98 15.68
CA MET A 57 -11.00 -18.32 15.68
C MET A 57 -11.91 -17.10 15.84
N SER A 58 -11.37 -15.89 15.72
CA SER A 58 -12.13 -14.65 15.86
C SER A 58 -12.67 -14.13 14.53
N GLN A 59 -13.74 -13.34 14.61
CA GLN A 59 -14.30 -12.63 13.46
C GLN A 59 -13.27 -11.73 12.76
N GLN A 60 -12.33 -11.15 13.52
CA GLN A 60 -11.26 -10.34 12.94
C GLN A 60 -10.33 -11.18 12.05
N ALA A 61 -10.05 -12.44 12.41
CA ALA A 61 -9.26 -13.33 11.57
C ALA A 61 -9.97 -13.64 10.24
N ASP A 62 -11.28 -13.92 10.27
CA ASP A 62 -12.09 -14.11 9.07
C ASP A 62 -12.14 -12.85 8.20
N ASP A 63 -12.27 -11.70 8.82
CA ASP A 63 -12.30 -10.41 8.10
C ASP A 63 -10.95 -10.09 7.44
N ILE A 64 -9.83 -10.47 8.04
CA ILE A 64 -8.49 -10.36 7.40
C ILE A 64 -8.45 -11.23 6.14
N GLU A 65 -8.94 -12.47 6.19
CA GLU A 65 -8.93 -13.35 5.01
C GLU A 65 -9.84 -12.82 3.88
N ARG A 66 -10.98 -12.20 4.22
CA ARG A 66 -11.82 -11.49 3.24
C ARG A 66 -11.08 -10.30 2.63
N PHE A 67 -10.37 -9.52 3.45
CA PHE A 67 -9.57 -8.41 2.98
C PHE A 67 -8.38 -8.86 2.13
N ARG A 68 -7.76 -10.00 2.49
CA ARG A 68 -6.71 -10.66 1.70
C ARG A 68 -7.20 -11.02 0.31
N TRP A 69 -8.38 -11.63 0.23
CA TRP A 69 -8.99 -11.94 -1.07
C TRP A 69 -9.27 -10.68 -1.89
N PHE A 70 -9.87 -9.65 -1.28
CA PHE A 70 -10.17 -8.36 -1.93
C PHE A 70 -8.91 -7.66 -2.44
N SER A 71 -7.84 -7.68 -1.67
CA SER A 71 -6.56 -7.04 -1.99
C SER A 71 -5.66 -7.88 -2.91
N ALA A 72 -6.11 -9.08 -3.33
CA ALA A 72 -5.29 -10.05 -4.04
C ALA A 72 -3.95 -10.30 -3.32
N ASP A 73 -4.02 -10.45 -1.99
CA ASP A 73 -2.90 -10.71 -1.06
C ASP A 73 -1.82 -9.61 -1.00
N HIS A 74 -2.12 -8.40 -1.50
CA HIS A 74 -1.18 -7.27 -1.44
C HIS A 74 -1.31 -6.53 -0.10
N LEU A 75 -1.11 -7.25 0.99
CA LEU A 75 -1.27 -6.75 2.36
C LEU A 75 0.07 -6.56 3.07
N ALA A 76 0.15 -5.50 3.86
CA ALA A 76 1.23 -5.24 4.79
C ALA A 76 0.68 -4.64 6.09
N LEU A 77 1.46 -4.75 7.18
CA LEU A 77 1.18 -4.01 8.39
C LEU A 77 1.60 -2.55 8.19
N ASP A 78 0.78 -1.60 8.63
CA ASP A 78 1.11 -0.18 8.53
C ASP A 78 2.34 0.14 9.41
N PRO A 79 3.40 0.73 8.88
CA PRO A 79 4.58 1.07 9.68
C PRO A 79 4.31 2.04 10.84
N ASN A 80 3.24 2.83 10.73
CA ASN A 80 2.87 3.85 11.71
C ASN A 80 1.79 3.38 12.70
N ASP A 81 1.19 2.21 12.45
CA ASP A 81 0.10 1.68 13.26
C ASP A 81 0.12 0.15 13.29
N PRO A 82 0.61 -0.48 14.38
CA PRO A 82 0.76 -1.92 14.49
C PRO A 82 -0.56 -2.71 14.52
N TYR A 83 -1.67 -2.00 14.56
CA TYR A 83 -3.03 -2.60 14.51
C TYR A 83 -3.75 -2.33 13.19
N ARG A 84 -3.06 -1.75 12.21
CA ARG A 84 -3.66 -1.45 10.91
C ARG A 84 -3.00 -2.27 9.81
N ILE A 85 -3.82 -3.00 9.04
CA ILE A 85 -3.39 -3.69 7.81
C ILE A 85 -3.78 -2.83 6.62
N ILE A 86 -2.86 -2.61 5.70
CA ILE A 86 -3.04 -1.76 4.52
C ILE A 86 -3.00 -2.58 3.22
N ASP A 87 -3.78 -2.14 2.23
CA ASP A 87 -3.67 -2.58 0.85
C ASP A 87 -2.62 -1.70 0.14
N ILE A 88 -1.47 -2.27 -0.18
CA ILE A 88 -0.34 -1.56 -0.75
C ILE A 88 -0.51 -1.18 -2.23
N ARG A 89 -1.57 -1.68 -2.88
CA ARG A 89 -1.82 -1.39 -4.30
C ARG A 89 -2.18 0.06 -4.56
N TYR A 90 -2.69 0.75 -3.56
CA TYR A 90 -3.21 2.11 -3.67
C TYR A 90 -2.55 3.03 -2.65
N SER A 91 -1.93 4.08 -3.14
CA SER A 91 -1.28 5.14 -2.34
C SER A 91 -1.44 6.48 -3.05
N MET A 92 -1.23 7.58 -2.35
CA MET A 92 -1.28 8.92 -2.95
C MET A 92 -0.16 9.12 -3.97
N LEU A 93 1.04 8.62 -3.67
CA LEU A 93 2.17 8.63 -4.59
C LEU A 93 2.48 7.19 -5.03
N PRO A 94 2.73 6.95 -6.33
CA PRO A 94 2.92 5.58 -6.83
C PRO A 94 4.15 4.88 -6.28
N ASN A 95 5.18 5.60 -5.87
CA ASN A 95 6.39 5.07 -5.25
C ASN A 95 6.32 5.00 -3.71
N LYS A 96 5.13 5.19 -3.10
CA LYS A 96 4.91 5.14 -1.65
C LYS A 96 3.99 3.99 -1.25
N LEU A 97 4.09 3.63 0.04
CA LEU A 97 3.36 2.51 0.66
C LEU A 97 2.37 2.97 1.75
N ASP A 98 1.99 4.23 1.74
CA ASP A 98 0.99 4.85 2.61
C ASP A 98 -0.43 4.45 2.20
N GLY A 99 -0.80 3.19 2.34
CA GLY A 99 -2.06 2.62 1.87
C GLY A 99 -3.27 3.53 2.08
N LEU A 100 -3.97 3.86 0.99
CA LEU A 100 -5.16 4.73 1.02
C LEU A 100 -6.29 4.12 1.84
N TRP A 101 -6.40 2.79 1.83
CA TRP A 101 -7.35 2.03 2.64
C TRP A 101 -6.67 0.90 3.39
N GLY A 102 -7.34 0.50 4.42
CA GLY A 102 -6.92 -0.59 5.25
C GLY A 102 -8.00 -1.00 6.23
N ILE A 103 -7.66 -1.96 7.07
CA ILE A 103 -8.51 -2.43 8.15
C ILE A 103 -7.79 -2.23 9.48
N LYS A 104 -8.53 -1.79 10.48
CA LYS A 104 -8.06 -1.60 11.85
C LYS A 104 -8.53 -2.75 12.72
N LEU A 105 -7.60 -3.35 13.41
CA LEU A 105 -7.80 -4.43 14.36
C LEU A 105 -7.81 -3.90 15.79
N SER A 106 -8.38 -4.67 16.70
CA SER A 106 -8.33 -4.39 18.14
C SER A 106 -7.85 -5.62 18.89
N PRO A 107 -6.74 -5.55 19.63
CA PRO A 107 -6.26 -6.68 20.43
C PRO A 107 -7.19 -7.02 21.60
N TYR A 108 -8.08 -6.10 21.96
CA TYR A 108 -9.05 -6.27 23.06
C TYR A 108 -10.47 -6.60 22.56
N ALA A 109 -10.62 -6.88 21.28
CA ALA A 109 -11.91 -7.23 20.70
C ALA A 109 -12.43 -8.56 21.25
N HIS A 110 -13.73 -8.66 21.51
CA HIS A 110 -14.35 -9.97 21.72
C HIS A 110 -14.39 -10.77 20.41
N SER A 111 -14.56 -12.09 20.51
CA SER A 111 -14.42 -13.01 19.38
C SER A 111 -15.32 -12.73 18.17
N ALA A 112 -16.49 -12.17 18.40
CA ALA A 112 -17.46 -11.83 17.35
C ALA A 112 -17.34 -10.39 16.83
N GLN A 113 -16.36 -9.63 17.28
CA GLN A 113 -16.18 -8.23 16.86
C GLN A 113 -15.49 -8.16 15.49
N HIS A 114 -16.13 -7.43 14.57
CA HIS A 114 -15.56 -7.11 13.26
C HIS A 114 -14.43 -6.08 13.33
N ILE A 115 -13.61 -6.09 12.31
CA ILE A 115 -12.61 -5.04 12.03
C ILE A 115 -13.30 -3.70 11.70
N THR A 116 -12.55 -2.63 11.72
CA THR A 116 -13.01 -1.31 11.24
C THR A 116 -12.29 -0.94 9.95
N TRP A 117 -13.02 -0.51 8.95
CA TRP A 117 -12.44 0.04 7.73
C TRP A 117 -11.81 1.40 7.99
N THR A 118 -10.64 1.62 7.43
CA THR A 118 -9.91 2.88 7.56
C THR A 118 -9.50 3.41 6.20
N ALA A 119 -9.60 4.74 6.04
CA ALA A 119 -9.08 5.45 4.88
C ALA A 119 -8.05 6.49 5.35
N ASN A 120 -6.91 6.55 4.69
CA ASN A 120 -5.95 7.63 4.91
C ASN A 120 -6.45 8.88 4.19
N ARG A 121 -6.93 9.87 4.95
CA ARG A 121 -7.49 11.14 4.44
C ARG A 121 -6.73 12.34 4.96
N SER A 122 -5.42 12.26 5.11
CA SER A 122 -4.62 13.41 5.52
C SER A 122 -4.77 14.56 4.50
N VAL A 123 -5.57 15.55 4.87
CA VAL A 123 -5.85 16.73 4.03
C VAL A 123 -4.57 17.58 3.88
N ASN A 124 -3.75 17.65 4.93
CA ASN A 124 -2.54 18.47 4.96
C ASN A 124 -1.45 17.95 4.00
N GLU A 125 -1.41 16.65 3.74
CA GLU A 125 -0.43 16.04 2.84
C GLU A 125 -0.86 16.06 1.37
N ARG A 126 -2.15 16.32 1.09
CA ARG A 126 -2.67 16.27 -0.29
C ARG A 126 -2.00 17.26 -1.21
N ALA A 127 -1.84 18.51 -0.78
CA ALA A 127 -1.25 19.57 -1.62
C ALA A 127 0.22 19.25 -1.93
N GLU A 128 0.96 18.76 -0.95
CA GLU A 128 2.36 18.34 -1.13
C GLU A 128 2.48 17.12 -2.03
N ASN A 129 1.64 16.12 -1.83
CA ASN A 129 1.62 14.91 -2.66
C ASN A 129 1.24 15.22 -4.11
N LEU A 130 0.27 16.10 -4.34
CA LEU A 130 -0.07 16.58 -5.68
C LEU A 130 1.11 17.31 -6.36
N LYS A 131 1.84 18.11 -5.62
CA LYS A 131 3.05 18.77 -6.13
C LYS A 131 4.14 17.75 -6.49
N LYS A 132 4.37 16.76 -5.64
CA LYS A 132 5.32 15.67 -5.92
C LYS A 132 4.90 14.85 -7.14
N LEU A 133 3.62 14.51 -7.24
CA LEU A 133 3.08 13.79 -8.39
C LEU A 133 3.26 14.60 -9.70
N TRP A 134 3.02 15.91 -9.64
CA TRP A 134 3.23 16.79 -10.78
C TRP A 134 4.68 16.84 -11.24
N LEU A 135 5.65 16.83 -10.31
CA LEU A 135 7.07 16.73 -10.63
C LEU A 135 7.41 15.37 -11.30
N MET A 136 6.81 14.25 -10.84
CA MET A 136 6.98 12.96 -11.49
C MET A 136 6.41 12.95 -12.91
N ILE A 137 5.25 13.56 -13.14
CA ILE A 137 4.65 13.68 -14.47
C ILE A 137 5.59 14.45 -15.41
N LYS A 138 6.26 15.51 -14.92
CA LYS A 138 7.28 16.24 -15.67
C LYS A 138 8.60 15.51 -15.85
N GLY A 139 8.81 14.41 -15.16
CA GLY A 139 10.06 13.63 -15.22
C GLY A 139 11.19 14.18 -14.35
N SER A 140 10.90 15.13 -13.45
CA SER A 140 11.91 15.72 -12.56
C SER A 140 12.33 14.70 -11.48
N GLY A 141 13.63 14.39 -11.37
CA GLY A 141 14.19 13.47 -10.37
C GLY A 141 14.10 11.98 -10.74
N ALA A 142 13.75 11.65 -11.97
CA ALA A 142 13.71 10.27 -12.44
C ALA A 142 15.11 9.76 -12.83
N ARG A 143 15.31 8.43 -12.70
CA ARG A 143 16.41 7.73 -13.38
C ARG A 143 15.92 7.16 -14.70
N PRO A 144 16.74 7.12 -15.76
CA PRO A 144 16.38 6.39 -16.98
C PRO A 144 16.16 4.91 -16.65
N ALA A 145 15.18 4.31 -17.29
CA ALA A 145 14.99 2.87 -17.22
C ALA A 145 16.16 2.15 -17.89
N PRO A 146 16.60 1.00 -17.39
CA PRO A 146 17.67 0.23 -17.99
C PRO A 146 17.34 -0.29 -19.40
#